data_124906e3ec276e4abc39d817f4626e1f
#
_entry.id   124906e3ec276e4abc39d817f4626e1f
#
_cell.length_a   1.000
_cell.length_b   1.000
_cell.length_c   1.000
_cell.angle_alpha   90.00
_cell.angle_beta   90.00
_cell.angle_gamma   90.00
#
_symmetry.space_group_name_H-M   'P 1'
#
loop_
_entity.id
_entity.type
_entity.pdbx_description
1 polymer ?
#
loop_
_entity_poly.entity_id
_entity_poly.type
_entity_poly.pdbx_seq_one_letter_code
_entity_poly.pdbx_strand_id
1 'polypeptide(L)'
;MLRSSLPRCTAQGVFPKAVRMIAKLFVASSNPGKLAEFLALANPAAPQPESLHLELLPNFFSLPVFDETAPTFAENAAGKALHYSQFAEGRILADDSGLVVPALGGAPGVRSARYAGENATSEERNAKLLHEMRNLTGDQRRAHFVCVLAVAQKNRAVAIISARADGEILSAPRGSAGFGYDPIFYVPELKKAFAELTPEEKNSRSHRGKAFRRLLSAQIL
;
A
#
# COMPACT_ATOMS: atom_id res chain seq x y z
N MET A 1 55.36 -51.22 13.62
CA MET A 1 54.01 -50.72 13.80
C MET A 1 54.12 -49.21 14.10
N LEU A 2 53.98 -48.38 13.08
CA LEU A 2 54.03 -46.94 13.20
C LEU A 2 52.55 -46.41 13.01
N ARG A 3 51.98 -45.82 14.08
CA ARG A 3 50.71 -45.15 14.03
C ARG A 3 50.95 -43.68 13.65
N SER A 4 50.49 -43.30 12.46
CA SER A 4 50.47 -41.92 12.03
C SER A 4 49.20 -41.23 12.59
N SER A 5 49.41 -40.25 13.47
CA SER A 5 48.35 -39.34 13.95
C SER A 5 48.21 -38.17 12.98
N LEU A 6 47.07 -38.07 12.32
CA LEU A 6 46.70 -36.89 11.55
C LEU A 6 46.21 -35.76 12.49
N PRO A 7 46.58 -34.49 12.27
CA PRO A 7 46.05 -33.38 13.06
C PRO A 7 44.64 -33.06 12.64
N ARG A 8 43.74 -32.89 13.62
CA ARG A 8 42.38 -32.37 13.42
C ARG A 8 42.49 -30.86 13.14
N CYS A 9 42.12 -30.45 11.93
CA CYS A 9 41.98 -29.05 11.56
C CYS A 9 40.60 -28.57 12.03
N THR A 10 40.54 -27.86 13.15
CA THR A 10 39.36 -27.11 13.59
C THR A 10 39.41 -25.70 13.00
N ALA A 11 38.99 -25.55 11.79
CA ALA A 11 38.72 -24.24 11.22
C ALA A 11 37.30 -23.77 11.68
N GLN A 12 37.26 -23.01 12.78
CA GLN A 12 36.07 -22.19 13.08
C GLN A 12 36.07 -21.03 12.08
N GLY A 13 35.33 -21.22 10.98
CA GLY A 13 35.06 -20.16 10.03
C GLY A 13 34.15 -19.12 10.68
N VAL A 14 34.71 -18.03 11.14
CA VAL A 14 33.94 -16.83 11.45
C VAL A 14 33.52 -16.24 10.11
N PHE A 15 32.28 -16.56 9.67
CA PHE A 15 31.68 -15.86 8.56
C PHE A 15 31.50 -14.40 8.98
N PRO A 16 32.01 -13.42 8.22
CA PRO A 16 31.73 -12.01 8.50
C PRO A 16 30.21 -11.81 8.48
N LYS A 17 29.64 -11.21 9.54
CA LYS A 17 28.28 -10.75 9.54
C LYS A 17 28.12 -9.87 8.29
N ALA A 18 27.32 -10.32 7.33
CA ALA A 18 26.97 -9.52 6.16
C ALA A 18 26.51 -8.14 6.66
N VAL A 19 27.18 -7.10 6.23
CA VAL A 19 26.74 -5.72 6.47
C VAL A 19 25.41 -5.61 5.77
N ARG A 20 24.33 -5.63 6.55
CA ARG A 20 22.97 -5.57 6.04
C ARG A 20 22.76 -4.17 5.50
N MET A 21 22.73 -4.04 4.20
CA MET A 21 22.45 -2.77 3.52
C MET A 21 21.02 -2.32 3.89
N ILE A 22 20.91 -1.10 4.38
CA ILE A 22 19.60 -0.46 4.59
C ILE A 22 18.94 -0.33 3.22
N ALA A 23 17.82 -1.02 3.00
CA ALA A 23 17.08 -0.90 1.76
C ALA A 23 16.43 0.50 1.70
N LYS A 24 16.84 1.31 0.74
CA LYS A 24 16.24 2.63 0.49
C LYS A 24 15.14 2.51 -0.56
N LEU A 25 13.94 2.96 -0.20
CA LEU A 25 12.74 2.90 -1.03
C LEU A 25 12.11 4.29 -1.12
N PHE A 26 11.99 4.82 -2.31
CA PHE A 26 11.34 6.10 -2.57
C PHE A 26 9.86 5.92 -2.90
N VAL A 27 8.98 6.63 -2.22
CA VAL A 27 7.53 6.62 -2.50
C VAL A 27 7.21 7.66 -3.56
N ALA A 28 6.54 7.24 -4.63
CA ALA A 28 5.98 8.12 -5.66
C ALA A 28 4.48 8.30 -5.40
N SER A 29 4.12 9.26 -4.56
CA SER A 29 2.73 9.57 -4.23
C SER A 29 2.53 11.04 -3.94
N SER A 30 1.53 11.66 -4.58
CA SER A 30 1.05 13.02 -4.26
C SER A 30 0.00 13.03 -3.15
N ASN A 31 -0.53 11.87 -2.74
CA ASN A 31 -1.56 11.76 -1.72
C ASN A 31 -0.93 11.74 -0.32
N PRO A 32 -1.12 12.79 0.52
CA PRO A 32 -0.50 12.88 1.83
C PRO A 32 -0.98 11.79 2.79
N GLY A 33 -2.23 11.35 2.69
CA GLY A 33 -2.77 10.26 3.51
C GLY A 33 -2.10 8.92 3.20
N LYS A 34 -1.89 8.59 1.93
CA LYS A 34 -1.15 7.40 1.52
C LYS A 34 0.30 7.43 2.01
N LEU A 35 0.98 8.59 1.83
CA LEU A 35 2.35 8.77 2.27
C LEU A 35 2.48 8.59 3.80
N ALA A 36 1.58 9.20 4.58
CA ALA A 36 1.58 9.05 6.04
C ALA A 36 1.39 7.58 6.47
N GLU A 37 0.49 6.84 5.83
CA GLU A 37 0.30 5.41 6.10
C GLU A 37 1.55 4.58 5.77
N PHE A 38 2.22 4.83 4.64
CA PHE A 38 3.46 4.14 4.29
C PHE A 38 4.60 4.43 5.28
N LEU A 39 4.77 5.70 5.68
CA LEU A 39 5.78 6.07 6.66
C LEU A 39 5.52 5.40 8.03
N ALA A 40 4.27 5.35 8.46
CA ALA A 40 3.90 4.65 9.69
C ALA A 40 4.13 3.12 9.61
N LEU A 41 3.90 2.51 8.44
CA LEU A 41 4.15 1.09 8.20
C LEU A 41 5.64 0.75 8.14
N ALA A 42 6.48 1.67 7.64
CA ALA A 42 7.92 1.48 7.57
C ALA A 42 8.62 1.69 8.94
N ASN A 43 8.03 2.50 9.83
CA ASN A 43 8.56 2.82 11.15
C ASN A 43 7.57 2.38 12.26
N PRO A 44 7.31 1.08 12.42
CA PRO A 44 6.45 0.61 13.50
C PRO A 44 7.10 0.92 14.88
N ALA A 45 6.28 1.11 15.91
CA ALA A 45 6.73 1.39 17.27
C ALA A 45 7.60 0.26 17.89
N ALA A 46 7.57 -0.96 17.31
CA ALA A 46 8.44 -2.07 17.69
C ALA A 46 9.66 -2.14 16.75
N PRO A 47 10.89 -2.37 17.29
CA PRO A 47 12.09 -2.47 16.48
C PRO A 47 11.97 -3.65 15.50
N GLN A 48 12.11 -3.36 14.22
CA GLN A 48 12.21 -4.37 13.17
C GLN A 48 13.70 -4.75 12.99
N PRO A 49 14.02 -6.02 12.69
CA PRO A 49 15.41 -6.46 12.51
C PRO A 49 16.10 -5.85 11.28
N GLU A 50 15.36 -5.20 10.40
CA GLU A 50 15.85 -4.55 9.19
C GLU A 50 15.25 -3.15 9.08
N SER A 51 16.09 -2.12 9.11
CA SER A 51 15.65 -0.75 8.91
C SER A 51 15.42 -0.51 7.41
N LEU A 52 14.15 -0.56 6.97
CA LEU A 52 13.75 -0.03 5.69
C LEU A 52 13.70 1.49 5.79
N HIS A 53 14.50 2.18 5.00
CA HIS A 53 14.41 3.64 4.88
C HIS A 53 13.43 3.99 3.77
N LEU A 54 12.26 4.53 4.16
CA LEU A 54 11.20 4.95 3.24
C LEU A 54 11.08 6.48 3.29
N GLU A 55 11.13 7.12 2.13
CA GLU A 55 10.94 8.57 2.02
C GLU A 55 10.22 8.93 0.71
N LEU A 56 9.67 10.14 0.65
CA LEU A 56 9.11 10.65 -0.60
C LEU A 56 10.24 10.77 -1.64
N LEU A 57 9.93 10.45 -2.89
CA LEU A 57 10.86 10.64 -4.00
C LEU A 57 11.36 12.10 -4.05
N PRO A 58 12.68 12.34 -4.06
CA PRO A 58 13.23 13.70 -4.11
C PRO A 58 12.66 14.48 -5.31
N ASN A 59 12.33 15.75 -5.08
CA ASN A 59 11.75 16.66 -6.07
C ASN A 59 10.46 16.16 -6.74
N PHE A 60 9.74 15.22 -6.11
CA PHE A 60 8.56 14.56 -6.67
C PHE A 60 7.57 15.53 -7.32
N PHE A 61 7.27 16.66 -6.68
CA PHE A 61 6.30 17.65 -7.18
C PHE A 61 6.81 18.50 -8.35
N SER A 62 8.09 18.39 -8.69
CA SER A 62 8.71 19.05 -9.86
C SER A 62 8.93 18.09 -11.02
N LEU A 63 8.66 16.80 -10.84
CA LEU A 63 8.78 15.78 -11.87
C LEU A 63 7.55 15.78 -12.79
N PRO A 64 7.69 15.31 -14.05
CA PRO A 64 6.54 15.11 -14.93
C PRO A 64 5.49 14.19 -14.27
N VAL A 65 4.23 14.62 -14.32
CA VAL A 65 3.12 13.87 -13.75
C VAL A 65 2.86 12.61 -14.56
N PHE A 66 2.62 11.49 -13.89
CA PHE A 66 2.14 10.27 -14.51
C PHE A 66 0.61 10.23 -14.49
N ASP A 67 -0.02 10.09 -15.65
CA ASP A 67 -1.46 10.00 -15.80
C ASP A 67 -1.96 8.56 -15.54
N GLU A 68 -2.75 8.39 -14.48
CA GLU A 68 -3.35 7.11 -14.10
C GLU A 68 -4.62 6.83 -14.92
N THR A 69 -4.46 6.52 -16.23
CA THR A 69 -5.57 6.30 -17.18
C THR A 69 -5.84 4.84 -17.51
N ALA A 70 -5.02 3.92 -17.01
CA ALA A 70 -5.19 2.50 -17.28
C ALA A 70 -6.45 1.91 -16.62
N PRO A 71 -7.01 0.83 -17.20
CA PRO A 71 -8.25 0.23 -16.70
C PRO A 71 -8.10 -0.56 -15.40
N THR A 72 -6.87 -0.86 -14.97
CA THR A 72 -6.61 -1.65 -13.76
C THR A 72 -5.65 -0.96 -12.81
N PHE A 73 -5.82 -1.23 -11.50
CA PHE A 73 -4.89 -0.78 -10.47
C PHE A 73 -3.45 -1.26 -10.72
N ALA A 74 -3.29 -2.45 -11.29
CA ALA A 74 -1.97 -3.03 -11.53
C ALA A 74 -1.22 -2.27 -12.63
N GLU A 75 -1.89 -1.94 -13.72
CA GLU A 75 -1.30 -1.16 -14.81
C GLU A 75 -0.96 0.26 -14.38
N ASN A 76 -1.84 0.92 -13.62
CA ASN A 76 -1.57 2.25 -13.08
C ASN A 76 -0.38 2.23 -12.11
N ALA A 77 -0.35 1.30 -11.14
CA ALA A 77 0.75 1.20 -10.18
C ALA A 77 2.09 0.89 -10.88
N ALA A 78 2.09 -0.06 -11.83
CA ALA A 78 3.28 -0.44 -12.58
C ALA A 78 3.79 0.69 -13.47
N GLY A 79 2.91 1.32 -14.25
CA GLY A 79 3.24 2.44 -15.11
C GLY A 79 3.82 3.61 -14.32
N LYS A 80 3.21 3.94 -13.18
CA LYS A 80 3.68 4.98 -12.26
C LYS A 80 5.06 4.66 -11.66
N ALA A 81 5.28 3.43 -11.21
CA ALA A 81 6.57 3.02 -10.67
C ALA A 81 7.68 3.07 -11.74
N LEU A 82 7.41 2.57 -12.96
CA LEU A 82 8.33 2.63 -14.08
C LEU A 82 8.65 4.07 -14.48
N HIS A 83 7.62 4.92 -14.62
CA HIS A 83 7.78 6.34 -14.95
C HIS A 83 8.72 7.03 -13.97
N TYR A 84 8.47 6.95 -12.69
CA TYR A 84 9.28 7.63 -11.69
C TYR A 84 10.64 6.98 -11.43
N SER A 85 10.83 5.71 -11.78
CA SER A 85 12.13 5.04 -11.66
C SER A 85 13.21 5.58 -12.59
N GLN A 86 12.85 6.43 -13.54
CA GLN A 86 13.79 7.12 -14.44
C GLN A 86 14.44 8.33 -13.78
N PHE A 87 13.88 8.82 -12.67
CA PHE A 87 14.32 10.05 -12.01
C PHE A 87 15.09 9.79 -10.70
N ALA A 88 15.40 8.54 -10.36
CA ALA A 88 16.17 8.19 -9.17
C ALA A 88 16.96 6.90 -9.36
N GLU A 89 18.14 6.84 -8.72
CA GLU A 89 18.99 5.63 -8.73
C GLU A 89 18.45 4.50 -7.81
N GLY A 90 17.62 4.86 -6.82
CA GLY A 90 17.01 3.92 -5.88
C GLY A 90 15.79 3.19 -6.42
N ARG A 91 15.21 2.32 -5.60
CA ARG A 91 13.93 1.67 -5.90
C ARG A 91 12.78 2.62 -5.66
N ILE A 92 11.82 2.63 -6.57
CA ILE A 92 10.61 3.42 -6.50
C ILE A 92 9.43 2.51 -6.12
N LEU A 93 8.71 2.90 -5.09
CA LEU A 93 7.41 2.34 -4.71
C LEU A 93 6.32 3.27 -5.21
N ALA A 94 5.44 2.76 -6.04
CA ALA A 94 4.19 3.43 -6.40
C ALA A 94 3.01 2.55 -5.99
N ASP A 95 1.88 3.19 -5.66
CA ASP A 95 0.63 2.49 -5.41
C ASP A 95 -0.49 3.03 -6.30
N ASP A 96 -1.37 2.15 -6.70
CA ASP A 96 -2.73 2.50 -7.07
C ASP A 96 -3.71 1.71 -6.22
N SER A 97 -4.73 2.39 -5.71
CA SER A 97 -5.66 1.82 -4.74
C SER A 97 -7.01 2.50 -4.81
N GLY A 98 -8.04 1.74 -4.51
CA GLY A 98 -9.41 2.25 -4.53
C GLY A 98 -10.41 1.31 -3.89
N LEU A 99 -11.64 1.80 -3.81
CA LEU A 99 -12.80 1.10 -3.31
C LEU A 99 -13.52 0.41 -4.48
N VAL A 100 -13.90 -0.83 -4.29
CA VAL A 100 -14.66 -1.63 -5.26
C VAL A 100 -15.96 -2.08 -4.61
N VAL A 101 -17.10 -1.74 -5.24
CA VAL A 101 -18.44 -2.16 -4.83
C VAL A 101 -19.01 -3.06 -5.92
N PRO A 102 -19.06 -4.38 -5.73
CA PRO A 102 -19.54 -5.31 -6.75
C PRO A 102 -20.95 -5.01 -7.26
N ALA A 103 -21.85 -4.59 -6.36
CA ALA A 103 -23.24 -4.25 -6.71
C ALA A 103 -23.35 -3.02 -7.63
N LEU A 104 -22.27 -2.22 -7.74
CA LEU A 104 -22.17 -1.09 -8.68
C LEU A 104 -21.26 -1.42 -9.88
N GLY A 105 -21.14 -2.70 -10.24
CA GLY A 105 -20.25 -3.13 -11.34
C GLY A 105 -18.76 -2.88 -11.08
N GLY A 106 -18.38 -2.79 -9.82
CA GLY A 106 -17.00 -2.51 -9.40
C GLY A 106 -16.67 -1.03 -9.20
N ALA A 107 -17.61 -0.11 -9.47
CA ALA A 107 -17.39 1.30 -9.17
C ALA A 107 -17.23 1.52 -7.65
N PRO A 108 -16.48 2.55 -7.23
CA PRO A 108 -15.66 3.52 -7.98
C PRO A 108 -14.44 2.94 -8.72
N GLY A 109 -13.85 1.83 -8.25
CA GLY A 109 -12.71 1.17 -8.87
C GLY A 109 -11.48 2.08 -9.00
N VAL A 110 -10.79 2.04 -10.12
CA VAL A 110 -9.63 2.91 -10.44
C VAL A 110 -9.97 4.41 -10.45
N ARG A 111 -11.25 4.76 -10.49
CA ARG A 111 -11.71 6.15 -10.44
C ARG A 111 -11.98 6.65 -9.02
N SER A 112 -11.59 5.89 -7.97
CA SER A 112 -11.91 6.19 -6.57
C SER A 112 -11.55 7.62 -6.16
N ALA A 113 -10.39 8.12 -6.56
CA ALA A 113 -9.94 9.47 -6.20
C ALA A 113 -10.73 10.58 -6.89
N ARG A 114 -11.34 10.30 -8.05
CA ARG A 114 -12.07 11.28 -8.90
C ARG A 114 -13.52 10.86 -9.17
N TYR A 115 -14.10 10.03 -8.30
CA TYR A 115 -15.42 9.46 -8.50
C TYR A 115 -16.56 10.48 -8.60
N ALA A 116 -16.44 11.61 -7.91
CA ALA A 116 -17.38 12.73 -7.98
C ALA A 116 -16.86 13.93 -8.82
N GLY A 117 -15.73 13.74 -9.51
CA GLY A 117 -15.05 14.78 -10.30
C GLY A 117 -13.58 14.90 -9.91
N GLU A 118 -12.77 15.54 -10.77
CA GLU A 118 -11.30 15.62 -10.58
C GLU A 118 -10.91 16.33 -9.28
N ASN A 119 -11.64 17.36 -8.87
CA ASN A 119 -11.36 18.15 -7.68
C ASN A 119 -12.32 17.88 -6.52
N ALA A 120 -13.08 16.77 -6.57
CA ALA A 120 -14.05 16.44 -5.55
C ALA A 120 -13.41 16.14 -4.20
N THR A 121 -14.01 16.64 -3.14
CA THR A 121 -13.63 16.34 -1.75
C THR A 121 -13.96 14.89 -1.38
N SER A 122 -13.45 14.41 -0.26
CA SER A 122 -13.80 13.08 0.26
C SER A 122 -15.30 12.99 0.60
N GLU A 123 -15.85 14.07 1.14
CA GLU A 123 -17.26 14.20 1.51
C GLU A 123 -18.16 14.09 0.27
N GLU A 124 -17.83 14.77 -0.83
CA GLU A 124 -18.57 14.71 -2.08
C GLU A 124 -18.53 13.31 -2.71
N ARG A 125 -17.35 12.65 -2.68
CA ARG A 125 -17.21 11.25 -3.14
C ARG A 125 -18.06 10.29 -2.31
N ASN A 126 -18.03 10.46 -0.97
CA ASN A 126 -18.85 9.67 -0.06
C ASN A 126 -20.33 9.90 -0.28
N ALA A 127 -20.77 11.16 -0.40
CA ALA A 127 -22.17 11.51 -0.66
C ALA A 127 -22.68 10.90 -1.97
N LYS A 128 -21.89 10.98 -3.04
CA LYS A 128 -22.23 10.36 -4.33
C LYS A 128 -22.40 8.83 -4.20
N LEU A 129 -21.42 8.15 -3.57
CA LEU A 129 -21.49 6.70 -3.39
C LEU A 129 -22.70 6.29 -2.55
N LEU A 130 -22.95 6.97 -1.44
CA LEU A 130 -24.11 6.72 -0.59
C LEU A 130 -25.43 6.95 -1.32
N HIS A 131 -25.51 7.98 -2.17
CA HIS A 131 -26.68 8.23 -3.01
C HIS A 131 -26.94 7.09 -3.99
N GLU A 132 -25.91 6.60 -4.68
CA GLU A 132 -26.02 5.49 -5.63
C GLU A 132 -26.41 4.17 -4.92
N MET A 133 -25.99 4.01 -3.68
CA MET A 133 -26.28 2.82 -2.86
C MET A 133 -27.55 2.94 -1.99
N ARG A 134 -28.32 4.02 -2.10
CA ARG A 134 -29.47 4.31 -1.18
C ARG A 134 -30.53 3.22 -1.10
N ASN A 135 -30.73 2.47 -2.22
CA ASN A 135 -31.70 1.38 -2.32
C ASN A 135 -31.07 -0.02 -2.14
N LEU A 136 -29.76 -0.11 -1.92
CA LEU A 136 -29.07 -1.37 -1.77
C LEU A 136 -29.01 -1.76 -0.28
N THR A 137 -29.26 -3.05 0.01
CA THR A 137 -29.32 -3.58 1.38
C THR A 137 -28.57 -4.92 1.49
N GLY A 138 -28.25 -5.32 2.73
CA GLY A 138 -27.58 -6.60 3.01
C GLY A 138 -26.32 -6.81 2.17
N ASP A 139 -26.19 -7.96 1.55
CA ASP A 139 -25.01 -8.37 0.77
C ASP A 139 -24.69 -7.43 -0.41
N GLN A 140 -25.65 -6.65 -0.90
CA GLN A 140 -25.40 -5.66 -1.94
C GLN A 140 -24.52 -4.48 -1.45
N ARG A 141 -24.39 -4.32 -0.14
CA ARG A 141 -23.52 -3.30 0.45
C ARG A 141 -22.10 -3.79 0.68
N ARG A 142 -21.78 -5.04 0.37
CA ARG A 142 -20.41 -5.56 0.42
C ARG A 142 -19.51 -4.76 -0.51
N ALA A 143 -18.33 -4.45 0.00
CA ALA A 143 -17.31 -3.71 -0.71
C ALA A 143 -15.92 -4.19 -0.29
N HIS A 144 -14.91 -3.84 -1.06
CA HIS A 144 -13.54 -4.07 -0.64
C HIS A 144 -12.63 -2.96 -1.15
N PHE A 145 -11.67 -2.59 -0.33
CA PHE A 145 -10.55 -1.81 -0.82
C PHE A 145 -9.51 -2.72 -1.48
N VAL A 146 -8.92 -2.23 -2.55
CA VAL A 146 -7.77 -2.84 -3.23
C VAL A 146 -6.58 -1.91 -3.11
N CYS A 147 -5.39 -2.46 -2.88
CA CYS A 147 -4.12 -1.78 -3.04
C CYS A 147 -3.21 -2.63 -3.91
N VAL A 148 -2.69 -2.06 -4.96
CA VAL A 148 -1.60 -2.64 -5.74
C VAL A 148 -0.37 -1.78 -5.53
N LEU A 149 0.71 -2.41 -5.07
CA LEU A 149 2.04 -1.84 -4.95
C LEU A 149 2.89 -2.32 -6.11
N ALA A 150 3.58 -1.40 -6.76
CA ALA A 150 4.60 -1.73 -7.74
C ALA A 150 5.94 -1.16 -7.30
N VAL A 151 6.99 -1.97 -7.40
CA VAL A 151 8.37 -1.53 -7.20
C VAL A 151 9.08 -1.58 -8.53
N ALA A 152 9.77 -0.49 -8.88
CA ALA A 152 10.60 -0.42 -10.08
C ALA A 152 11.97 0.18 -9.76
N GLN A 153 12.96 -0.15 -10.58
CA GLN A 153 14.31 0.41 -10.52
C GLN A 153 14.88 0.49 -11.93
N LYS A 154 15.45 1.63 -12.31
CA LYS A 154 16.09 1.85 -13.62
C LYS A 154 15.20 1.38 -14.78
N ASN A 155 13.95 1.82 -14.79
CA ASN A 155 12.94 1.49 -15.78
C ASN A 155 12.64 -0.02 -15.93
N ARG A 156 12.82 -0.78 -14.87
CA ARG A 156 12.46 -2.21 -14.81
C ARG A 156 11.56 -2.48 -13.61
N ALA A 157 10.49 -3.21 -13.83
CA ALA A 157 9.63 -3.70 -12.77
C ALA A 157 10.40 -4.73 -11.92
N VAL A 158 10.38 -4.55 -10.61
CA VAL A 158 11.00 -5.45 -9.63
C VAL A 158 9.95 -6.34 -8.99
N ALA A 159 8.80 -5.76 -8.64
CA ALA A 159 7.69 -6.48 -8.03
C ALA A 159 6.37 -5.77 -8.27
N ILE A 160 5.29 -6.57 -8.32
CA ILE A 160 3.90 -6.10 -8.23
C ILE A 160 3.21 -6.96 -7.16
N ILE A 161 2.64 -6.31 -6.15
CA ILE A 161 2.01 -6.98 -5.01
C ILE A 161 0.65 -6.36 -4.79
N SER A 162 -0.36 -7.20 -4.61
CA SER A 162 -1.71 -6.75 -4.32
C SER A 162 -2.24 -7.29 -2.99
N ALA A 163 -3.12 -6.52 -2.36
CA ALA A 163 -3.93 -7.00 -1.25
C ALA A 163 -5.28 -6.28 -1.23
N ARG A 164 -6.24 -6.89 -0.55
CA ARG A 164 -7.55 -6.30 -0.32
C ARG A 164 -7.96 -6.34 1.14
N ALA A 165 -8.85 -5.43 1.51
CA ALA A 165 -9.58 -5.44 2.77
C ALA A 165 -11.07 -5.49 2.46
N ASP A 166 -11.73 -6.55 2.90
CA ASP A 166 -13.17 -6.74 2.72
C ASP A 166 -13.93 -6.00 3.82
N GLY A 167 -15.13 -5.54 3.50
CA GLY A 167 -16.01 -4.80 4.40
C GLY A 167 -17.34 -4.49 3.73
N GLU A 168 -18.05 -3.51 4.29
CA GLU A 168 -19.38 -3.09 3.86
C GLU A 168 -19.47 -1.56 3.81
N ILE A 169 -20.33 -1.02 2.94
CA ILE A 169 -20.61 0.42 2.92
C ILE A 169 -21.76 0.71 3.87
N LEU A 170 -21.52 1.58 4.85
CA LEU A 170 -22.53 2.10 5.76
C LEU A 170 -23.58 2.94 5.02
N SER A 171 -24.73 3.15 5.65
CA SER A 171 -25.76 4.09 5.13
C SER A 171 -25.47 5.55 5.47
N ALA A 172 -24.60 5.81 6.44
CA ALA A 172 -24.15 7.13 6.86
C ALA A 172 -22.71 7.07 7.34
N PRO A 173 -21.94 8.19 7.26
CA PRO A 173 -20.57 8.25 7.76
C PRO A 173 -20.47 8.03 9.28
N ARG A 174 -19.38 7.38 9.73
CA ARG A 174 -19.01 7.18 11.14
C ARG A 174 -17.54 7.45 11.33
N GLY A 175 -17.19 8.15 12.41
CA GLY A 175 -15.81 8.53 12.71
C GLY A 175 -15.32 9.70 11.86
N SER A 176 -14.12 10.20 12.18
CA SER A 176 -13.53 11.38 11.54
C SER A 176 -12.05 11.20 11.20
N ALA A 177 -11.44 10.06 11.56
CA ALA A 177 -10.06 9.76 11.24
C ALA A 177 -9.89 9.26 9.79
N GLY A 178 -8.63 9.23 9.32
CA GLY A 178 -8.30 8.71 8.00
C GLY A 178 -8.61 9.65 6.85
N PHE A 179 -8.92 9.10 5.67
CA PHE A 179 -9.18 9.86 4.45
C PHE A 179 -10.04 9.06 3.47
N GLY A 180 -10.53 9.73 2.43
CA GLY A 180 -11.28 9.10 1.34
C GLY A 180 -12.61 8.49 1.82
N TYR A 181 -12.79 7.19 1.61
CA TYR A 181 -14.01 6.46 1.95
C TYR A 181 -13.99 5.85 3.36
N ASP A 182 -12.98 6.14 4.18
CA ASP A 182 -12.84 5.57 5.54
C ASP A 182 -14.09 5.75 6.41
N PRO A 183 -14.80 6.91 6.38
CA PRO A 183 -15.98 7.10 7.21
C PRO A 183 -17.17 6.22 6.85
N ILE A 184 -17.23 5.70 5.64
CA ILE A 184 -18.35 4.87 5.17
C ILE A 184 -17.96 3.40 4.97
N PHE A 185 -16.69 3.05 5.12
CA PHE A 185 -16.21 1.68 4.99
C PHE A 185 -16.15 0.97 6.34
N TYR A 186 -17.07 0.04 6.55
CA TYR A 186 -17.28 -0.70 7.80
C TYR A 186 -16.61 -2.07 7.76
N VAL A 187 -15.97 -2.44 8.86
CA VAL A 187 -15.34 -3.75 9.06
C VAL A 187 -16.17 -4.54 10.06
N PRO A 188 -16.97 -5.53 9.63
CA PRO A 188 -17.91 -6.25 10.49
C PRO A 188 -17.25 -6.91 11.71
N GLU A 189 -16.06 -7.49 11.54
CA GLU A 189 -15.32 -8.17 12.62
C GLU A 189 -14.91 -7.23 13.75
N LEU A 190 -14.70 -5.95 13.43
CA LEU A 190 -14.31 -4.92 14.40
C LEU A 190 -15.52 -4.10 14.89
N LYS A 191 -16.67 -4.21 14.22
CA LYS A 191 -17.86 -3.37 14.43
C LYS A 191 -17.57 -1.87 14.35
N LYS A 192 -16.57 -1.47 13.53
CA LYS A 192 -16.10 -0.11 13.36
C LYS A 192 -15.98 0.26 11.87
N ALA A 193 -16.20 1.53 11.54
CA ALA A 193 -15.73 2.09 10.28
C ALA A 193 -14.21 2.31 10.33
N PHE A 194 -13.54 2.37 9.18
CA PHE A 194 -12.11 2.67 9.13
C PHE A 194 -11.77 4.00 9.81
N ALA A 195 -12.64 4.99 9.71
CA ALA A 195 -12.46 6.30 10.36
C ALA A 195 -12.68 6.29 11.89
N GLU A 196 -13.06 5.15 12.48
CA GLU A 196 -13.16 4.94 13.94
C GLU A 196 -11.97 4.14 14.49
N LEU A 197 -11.03 3.72 13.63
CA LEU A 197 -9.86 2.95 14.01
C LEU A 197 -8.69 3.86 14.37
N THR A 198 -7.83 3.40 15.28
CA THR A 198 -6.51 4.01 15.44
C THR A 198 -5.65 3.75 14.20
N PRO A 199 -4.59 4.54 13.96
CA PRO A 199 -3.67 4.28 12.85
C PRO A 199 -3.11 2.85 12.87
N GLU A 200 -2.78 2.31 14.04
CA GLU A 200 -2.24 0.96 14.22
C GLU A 200 -3.29 -0.11 13.89
N GLU A 201 -4.53 0.04 14.40
CA GLU A 201 -5.65 -0.84 14.08
C GLU A 201 -5.91 -0.85 12.57
N LYS A 202 -5.97 0.33 11.94
CA LYS A 202 -6.16 0.48 10.49
C LYS A 202 -5.03 -0.15 9.70
N ASN A 203 -3.77 0.14 10.06
CA ASN A 203 -2.58 -0.42 9.38
C ASN A 203 -2.54 -1.95 9.46
N SER A 204 -3.01 -2.55 10.56
CA SER A 204 -3.05 -4.01 10.70
C SER A 204 -4.07 -4.67 9.77
N ARG A 205 -5.16 -4.00 9.39
CA ARG A 205 -6.32 -4.55 8.68
C ARG A 205 -6.46 -4.06 7.24
N SER A 206 -5.97 -2.84 6.95
CA SER A 206 -6.17 -2.20 5.66
C SER A 206 -5.51 -2.94 4.49
N HIS A 207 -6.04 -2.71 3.30
CA HIS A 207 -5.49 -3.17 2.03
C HIS A 207 -4.02 -2.75 1.86
N ARG A 208 -3.69 -1.49 2.19
CA ARG A 208 -2.31 -0.95 2.08
C ARG A 208 -1.37 -1.59 3.09
N GLY A 209 -1.80 -1.73 4.35
CA GLY A 209 -1.01 -2.42 5.36
C GLY A 209 -0.75 -3.88 5.02
N LYS A 210 -1.76 -4.60 4.51
CA LYS A 210 -1.60 -5.98 4.03
C LYS A 210 -0.65 -6.07 2.84
N ALA A 211 -0.79 -5.18 1.84
CA ALA A 211 0.09 -5.16 0.67
C ALA A 211 1.54 -4.86 1.06
N PHE A 212 1.76 -3.87 1.93
CA PHE A 212 3.09 -3.49 2.38
C PHE A 212 3.78 -4.60 3.17
N ARG A 213 3.08 -5.28 4.08
CA ARG A 213 3.65 -6.45 4.79
C ARG A 213 4.01 -7.60 3.83
N ARG A 214 3.20 -7.85 2.79
CA ARG A 214 3.56 -8.82 1.74
C ARG A 214 4.81 -8.40 0.98
N LEU A 215 4.96 -7.11 0.69
CA LEU A 215 6.16 -6.58 0.05
C LEU A 215 7.40 -6.83 0.90
N LEU A 216 7.35 -6.57 2.20
CA LEU A 216 8.46 -6.82 3.12
C LEU A 216 8.80 -8.32 3.22
N SER A 217 7.77 -9.18 3.33
CA SER A 217 8.00 -10.64 3.45
C SER A 217 8.50 -11.29 2.17
N ALA A 218 8.37 -10.66 1.02
CA ALA A 218 8.87 -11.19 -0.26
C ALA A 218 10.39 -11.07 -0.42
N GLN A 219 11.09 -10.38 0.49
CA GLN A 219 12.57 -10.21 0.50
C GLN A 219 13.15 -9.69 -0.83
N ILE A 220 12.40 -8.86 -1.54
CA ILE A 220 12.77 -8.30 -2.85
C ILE A 220 13.30 -6.87 -2.76
N LEU A 221 13.41 -6.31 -1.56
CA LEU A 221 13.90 -4.96 -1.27
C LEU A 221 15.38 -4.94 -0.89
#